data_3548b0016c769ce0d13c0a0e326dd0f5
#
_entry.id   3548b0016c769ce0d13c0a0e326dd0f5
#
_cell.length_a   1.000
_cell.length_b   1.000
_cell.length_c   1.000
_cell.angle_alpha   90.00
_cell.angle_beta   90.00
_cell.angle_gamma   90.00
#
_symmetry.space_group_name_H-M   'P 1'
#
loop_
_entity.id
_entity.type
_entity.pdbx_description
1 polymer ?
#
loop_
_entity_poly.entity_id
_entity_poly.type
_entity_poly.pdbx_seq_one_letter_code
_entity_poly.pdbx_strand_id
1 'polypeptide(L)'
;MLKIVYPNCCGIDVHKQFVIAVIAITDSEGITQYSRRRFSTFTNSLKELKKWLEFHSCFHVCLESTGKYWIPIYNTLEDEMDICLAHPKYVKAIRGKKTDKKDAQWIADLYKHDLVAGSFIPPAKIRQLRDLFRYRMKLTYLQTSEKNRYQNCLTWSNLQIASVVSDVFGKSAQNIIQSVLDNPDEKPDIASLIHRRMKASVEELELSMDGELSEEQAEKLRVIKAHYDAITLCKNDLEEMITELGKEYAHQQELIQSVPGFKNPLTALRVISEIGIDMNQFPTAGHLCSWAGVVPANNESAGKKYSTRISKGGRYLKPLIVEVANAVVRSEKNPEHRNKYLQLKKRRGHKKAIIAIARRLLVAIYHILKKDEEYNPALYHYQEYVAPNKKLSIQEAVQFAKSHGFQVV
;
A
#
# COMPACT_ATOMS: atom_id res chain seq x y z
N MET A 1 -14.63 19.95 34.31
CA MET A 1 -13.17 20.12 34.18
C MET A 1 -12.64 18.94 33.39
N LEU A 2 -11.72 19.16 32.44
CA LEU A 2 -11.10 18.04 31.71
C LEU A 2 -10.23 17.22 32.65
N LYS A 3 -10.31 15.86 32.54
CA LYS A 3 -9.49 14.97 33.35
C LYS A 3 -8.04 15.05 32.92
N ILE A 4 -7.11 15.17 33.87
CA ILE A 4 -5.67 15.06 33.61
C ILE A 4 -5.33 13.57 33.63
N VAL A 5 -4.79 13.07 32.51
CA VAL A 5 -4.40 11.66 32.34
C VAL A 5 -2.89 11.51 32.50
N TYR A 6 -2.13 12.44 31.95
CA TYR A 6 -0.66 12.46 32.02
C TYR A 6 -0.19 13.72 32.78
N PRO A 7 -0.07 13.69 34.12
CA PRO A 7 0.29 14.87 34.91
C PRO A 7 1.72 15.35 34.66
N ASN A 8 2.62 14.47 34.21
CA ASN A 8 3.96 14.79 33.76
C ASN A 8 4.14 14.30 32.32
N CYS A 9 4.13 15.23 31.37
CA CYS A 9 4.25 14.89 29.95
C CYS A 9 5.01 15.97 29.19
N CYS A 10 5.48 15.60 27.99
CA CYS A 10 6.20 16.51 27.09
C CYS A 10 5.51 16.62 25.74
N GLY A 11 5.34 17.84 25.25
CA GLY A 11 4.99 18.14 23.87
C GLY A 11 6.21 18.56 23.07
N ILE A 12 6.39 17.98 21.89
CA ILE A 12 7.53 18.29 21.01
C ILE A 12 7.01 18.78 19.65
N ASP A 13 7.39 20.00 19.30
CA ASP A 13 7.23 20.55 17.95
C ASP A 13 8.50 20.28 17.14
N VAL A 14 8.34 19.64 15.97
CA VAL A 14 9.43 19.06 15.19
C VAL A 14 9.71 19.86 13.94
N HIS A 15 10.94 20.38 13.80
CA HIS A 15 11.45 21.02 12.60
C HIS A 15 12.63 20.24 11.99
N LYS A 16 13.05 20.62 10.80
CA LYS A 16 14.17 19.98 10.11
C LYS A 16 15.51 20.10 10.87
N GLN A 17 15.78 21.26 11.46
CA GLN A 17 17.08 21.58 12.08
C GLN A 17 17.06 21.57 13.60
N PHE A 18 15.88 21.65 14.20
CA PHE A 18 15.73 21.70 15.66
C PHE A 18 14.37 21.16 16.08
N VAL A 19 14.25 20.90 17.35
CA VAL A 19 12.97 20.63 18.02
C VAL A 19 12.80 21.57 19.21
N ILE A 20 11.54 21.91 19.51
CA ILE A 20 11.18 22.60 20.75
C ILE A 20 10.40 21.61 21.60
N ALA A 21 10.93 21.31 22.77
CA ALA A 21 10.31 20.45 23.75
C ALA A 21 9.79 21.26 24.93
N VAL A 22 8.56 20.98 25.36
CA VAL A 22 7.93 21.59 26.53
C VAL A 22 7.43 20.49 27.45
N ILE A 23 8.03 20.38 28.64
CA ILE A 23 7.54 19.53 29.72
C ILE A 23 6.45 20.29 30.46
N ALA A 24 5.31 19.64 30.69
CA ALA A 24 4.20 20.13 31.50
C ALA A 24 4.06 19.23 32.74
N ILE A 25 4.28 19.78 33.90
CA ILE A 25 4.11 19.12 35.20
C ILE A 25 2.91 19.74 35.89
N THR A 26 1.89 18.94 36.18
CA THR A 26 0.65 19.37 36.83
C THR A 26 0.59 18.79 38.24
N ASP A 27 0.41 19.62 39.23
CA ASP A 27 0.28 19.21 40.62
C ASP A 27 -1.12 18.69 40.98
N SER A 28 -1.31 18.29 42.24
CA SER A 28 -2.57 17.80 42.77
C SER A 28 -3.71 18.85 42.77
N GLU A 29 -3.36 20.13 42.72
CA GLU A 29 -4.30 21.27 42.68
C GLU A 29 -4.68 21.62 41.25
N GLY A 30 -4.07 20.97 40.26
CA GLY A 30 -4.32 21.19 38.85
C GLY A 30 -3.53 22.36 38.23
N ILE A 31 -2.54 22.90 38.98
CA ILE A 31 -1.66 23.96 38.50
C ILE A 31 -0.54 23.35 37.67
N THR A 32 -0.35 23.84 36.45
CA THR A 32 0.66 23.30 35.52
C THR A 32 1.86 24.24 35.42
N GLN A 33 3.04 23.69 35.66
CA GLN A 33 4.31 24.35 35.41
C GLN A 33 4.91 23.86 34.10
N TYR A 34 5.55 24.78 33.37
CA TYR A 34 6.14 24.46 32.06
C TYR A 34 7.61 24.71 32.04
N SER A 35 8.39 23.69 31.68
CA SER A 35 9.83 23.80 31.40
C SER A 35 10.03 23.64 29.88
N ARG A 36 10.78 24.56 29.27
CA ARG A 36 10.97 24.57 27.82
C ARG A 36 12.44 24.60 27.47
N ARG A 37 12.82 23.76 26.47
CA ARG A 37 14.17 23.76 25.90
C ARG A 37 14.12 23.54 24.40
N ARG A 38 15.09 24.12 23.68
CA ARG A 38 15.34 23.90 22.27
C ARG A 38 16.55 23.01 22.11
N PHE A 39 16.43 22.00 21.20
CA PHE A 39 17.51 21.08 20.87
C PHE A 39 17.72 21.07 19.36
N SER A 40 18.96 20.88 18.88
CA SER A 40 19.21 20.62 17.48
C SER A 40 18.82 19.17 17.12
N THR A 41 18.65 18.90 15.83
CA THR A 41 18.36 17.52 15.36
C THR A 41 19.61 16.66 15.18
N PHE A 42 20.79 17.14 15.63
CA PHE A 42 22.00 16.31 15.68
C PHE A 42 21.91 15.28 16.81
N THR A 43 22.50 14.11 16.57
CA THR A 43 22.38 12.94 17.47
C THR A 43 22.80 13.25 18.92
N ASN A 44 23.88 14.02 19.13
CA ASN A 44 24.31 14.42 20.48
C ASN A 44 23.24 15.24 21.19
N SER A 45 22.62 16.19 20.49
CA SER A 45 21.58 17.05 21.08
C SER A 45 20.25 16.28 21.30
N LEU A 46 19.94 15.30 20.49
CA LEU A 46 18.81 14.39 20.75
C LEU A 46 19.06 13.49 21.96
N LYS A 47 20.30 13.05 22.20
CA LYS A 47 20.69 12.35 23.43
C LYS A 47 20.61 13.28 24.66
N GLU A 48 20.91 14.58 24.51
CA GLU A 48 20.67 15.57 25.57
C GLU A 48 19.16 15.78 25.83
N LEU A 49 18.34 15.78 24.82
CA LEU A 49 16.88 15.81 24.98
C LEU A 49 16.40 14.61 25.82
N LYS A 50 16.89 13.40 25.51
CA LYS A 50 16.56 12.19 26.27
C LYS A 50 16.94 12.34 27.74
N LYS A 51 18.20 12.72 28.05
CA LYS A 51 18.66 12.96 29.39
C LYS A 51 17.89 14.06 30.14
N TRP A 52 17.46 15.10 29.42
CA TRP A 52 16.66 16.18 30.02
C TRP A 52 15.25 15.68 30.38
N LEU A 53 14.63 14.81 29.58
CA LEU A 53 13.34 14.18 29.89
C LEU A 53 13.47 13.24 31.10
N GLU A 54 14.51 12.40 31.13
CA GLU A 54 14.84 11.50 32.25
C GLU A 54 15.04 12.25 33.55
N PHE A 55 15.84 13.36 33.54
CA PHE A 55 16.07 14.21 34.70
C PHE A 55 14.79 14.76 35.31
N HIS A 56 13.79 15.06 34.46
CA HIS A 56 12.48 15.51 34.92
C HIS A 56 11.48 14.36 35.16
N SER A 57 11.90 13.10 35.08
CA SER A 57 11.04 11.91 35.18
C SER A 57 9.86 11.97 34.22
N CYS A 58 10.04 12.55 33.03
CA CYS A 58 9.02 12.77 32.01
C CYS A 58 9.09 11.68 30.96
N PHE A 59 8.33 10.61 31.12
CA PHE A 59 8.35 9.43 30.25
C PHE A 59 7.22 9.42 29.23
N HIS A 60 6.25 10.32 29.30
CA HIS A 60 5.14 10.44 28.35
C HIS A 60 5.41 11.60 27.38
N VAL A 61 5.61 11.28 26.11
CA VAL A 61 6.03 12.26 25.10
C VAL A 61 5.06 12.27 23.92
N CYS A 62 4.59 13.44 23.55
CA CYS A 62 3.79 13.63 22.34
C CYS A 62 4.55 14.48 21.33
N LEU A 63 4.72 13.98 20.10
CA LEU A 63 5.40 14.73 19.05
C LEU A 63 4.55 14.80 17.76
N GLU A 64 4.66 15.93 17.04
CA GLU A 64 3.97 16.10 15.78
C GLU A 64 4.70 15.39 14.63
N SER A 65 3.95 14.67 13.78
CA SER A 65 4.48 13.93 12.64
C SER A 65 4.79 14.80 11.42
N THR A 66 5.66 15.80 11.57
CA THR A 66 6.06 16.69 10.47
C THR A 66 7.03 15.99 9.52
N GLY A 67 6.56 15.68 8.32
CA GLY A 67 7.34 15.00 7.27
C GLY A 67 7.96 13.69 7.75
N LYS A 68 9.30 13.55 7.60
CA LYS A 68 10.10 12.44 8.14
C LYS A 68 11.00 12.87 9.30
N TYR A 69 10.94 14.14 9.71
CA TYR A 69 11.87 14.71 10.71
C TYR A 69 11.64 14.15 12.12
N TRP A 70 10.45 13.61 12.41
CA TRP A 70 10.12 12.96 13.66
C TRP A 70 10.87 11.62 13.88
N ILE A 71 11.29 10.95 12.79
CA ILE A 71 11.88 9.59 12.86
C ILE A 71 13.14 9.52 13.73
N PRO A 72 14.15 10.40 13.57
CA PRO A 72 15.34 10.38 14.42
C PRO A 72 15.04 10.63 15.91
N ILE A 73 14.07 11.49 16.19
CA ILE A 73 13.64 11.79 17.57
C ILE A 73 12.96 10.55 18.16
N TYR A 74 12.02 9.98 17.44
CA TYR A 74 11.31 8.76 17.83
C TYR A 74 12.30 7.63 18.13
N ASN A 75 13.21 7.34 17.21
CA ASN A 75 14.21 6.28 17.37
C ASN A 75 15.18 6.51 18.55
N THR A 76 15.39 7.76 18.97
CA THR A 76 16.24 8.09 20.12
C THR A 76 15.51 7.89 21.44
N LEU A 77 14.19 8.03 21.44
CA LEU A 77 13.38 8.06 22.67
C LEU A 77 12.61 6.75 22.91
N GLU A 78 12.32 5.95 21.87
CA GLU A 78 11.36 4.83 21.91
C GLU A 78 11.68 3.72 22.92
N ASP A 79 12.96 3.53 23.27
CA ASP A 79 13.36 2.45 24.20
C ASP A 79 12.94 2.73 25.64
N GLU A 80 12.77 4.00 26.03
CA GLU A 80 12.55 4.41 27.42
C GLU A 80 11.31 5.29 27.61
N MET A 81 10.76 5.83 26.53
CA MET A 81 9.64 6.77 26.57
C MET A 81 8.39 6.18 25.92
N ASP A 82 7.24 6.44 26.52
CA ASP A 82 5.93 6.22 25.88
C ASP A 82 5.64 7.37 24.92
N ILE A 83 5.70 7.08 23.62
CA ILE A 83 5.65 8.10 22.58
C ILE A 83 4.34 8.08 21.82
N CYS A 84 3.58 9.16 21.93
CA CYS A 84 2.42 9.44 21.08
C CYS A 84 2.87 10.25 19.85
N LEU A 85 2.82 9.65 18.65
CA LEU A 85 3.04 10.39 17.41
C LEU A 85 1.72 10.97 16.91
N ALA A 86 1.56 12.28 17.06
CA ALA A 86 0.35 13.02 16.69
C ALA A 86 0.31 13.36 15.20
N HIS A 87 -0.84 13.18 14.57
CA HIS A 87 -1.04 13.68 13.22
C HIS A 87 -1.34 15.19 13.27
N PRO A 88 -0.72 16.04 12.42
CA PRO A 88 -0.87 17.51 12.44
C PRO A 88 -2.31 18.02 12.43
N LYS A 89 -3.22 17.27 11.79
CA LYS A 89 -4.65 17.60 11.75
C LYS A 89 -5.30 17.65 13.14
N TYR A 90 -4.83 16.83 14.09
CA TYR A 90 -5.44 16.72 15.43
C TYR A 90 -4.82 17.65 16.46
N VAL A 91 -3.59 18.12 16.22
CA VAL A 91 -2.88 19.06 17.12
C VAL A 91 -2.92 20.51 16.65
N LYS A 92 -3.57 20.79 15.50
CA LYS A 92 -3.66 22.14 14.95
C LYS A 92 -4.42 23.09 15.89
N ALA A 93 -3.74 24.14 16.35
CA ALA A 93 -4.37 25.20 17.16
C ALA A 93 -5.56 25.85 16.46
N ILE A 94 -6.65 26.09 17.19
CA ILE A 94 -7.93 26.51 16.62
C ILE A 94 -7.94 27.97 16.18
N ARG A 95 -7.25 28.89 16.89
CA ARG A 95 -7.02 30.31 16.50
C ARG A 95 -5.91 30.95 17.35
N GLY A 96 -5.17 31.92 16.79
CA GLY A 96 -4.19 32.73 17.51
C GLY A 96 -2.89 33.00 16.73
N LYS A 97 -2.02 33.87 17.22
CA LYS A 97 -0.67 34.05 16.68
C LYS A 97 0.14 32.77 16.89
N LYS A 98 0.44 32.09 15.79
CA LYS A 98 1.21 30.86 15.78
C LYS A 98 2.68 31.15 16.03
N THR A 99 3.27 30.48 17.02
CA THR A 99 4.71 30.46 17.25
C THR A 99 5.11 29.05 17.69
N ASP A 100 6.26 28.56 17.25
CA ASP A 100 6.76 27.21 17.57
C ASP A 100 6.78 26.92 19.08
N LYS A 101 6.97 27.96 19.89
CA LYS A 101 6.94 27.89 21.36
C LYS A 101 5.55 27.56 21.90
N LYS A 102 4.53 28.15 21.32
CA LYS A 102 3.13 27.90 21.68
C LYS A 102 2.65 26.58 21.12
N ASP A 103 3.17 26.16 19.97
CA ASP A 103 2.78 24.90 19.33
C ASP A 103 3.25 23.70 20.18
N ALA A 104 4.49 23.67 20.66
CA ALA A 104 4.98 22.60 21.55
C ALA A 104 4.22 22.56 22.90
N GLN A 105 3.94 23.70 23.51
CA GLN A 105 3.15 23.78 24.74
C GLN A 105 1.72 23.30 24.50
N TRP A 106 1.11 23.71 23.40
CA TRP A 106 -0.23 23.26 23.01
C TRP A 106 -0.32 21.73 22.80
N ILE A 107 0.71 21.14 22.20
CA ILE A 107 0.82 19.68 22.07
C ILE A 107 0.85 19.01 23.45
N ALA A 108 1.65 19.55 24.41
CA ALA A 108 1.68 19.05 25.77
C ALA A 108 0.33 19.18 26.48
N ASP A 109 -0.36 20.31 26.31
CA ASP A 109 -1.66 20.56 26.93
C ASP A 109 -2.76 19.64 26.40
N LEU A 110 -2.77 19.36 25.10
CA LEU A 110 -3.69 18.38 24.51
C LEU A 110 -3.39 16.97 25.00
N TYR A 111 -2.11 16.60 25.03
CA TYR A 111 -1.67 15.27 25.43
C TYR A 111 -1.93 14.99 26.90
N LYS A 112 -1.69 15.97 27.77
CA LYS A 112 -2.00 15.91 29.20
C LYS A 112 -3.43 15.41 29.49
N HIS A 113 -4.37 15.78 28.63
CA HIS A 113 -5.79 15.40 28.76
C HIS A 113 -6.20 14.21 27.89
N ASP A 114 -5.26 13.50 27.23
CA ASP A 114 -5.50 12.39 26.31
C ASP A 114 -6.43 12.77 25.14
N LEU A 115 -6.30 14.00 24.65
CA LEU A 115 -7.07 14.52 23.53
C LEU A 115 -6.40 14.29 22.16
N VAL A 116 -5.25 13.63 22.16
CA VAL A 116 -4.48 13.35 20.95
C VAL A 116 -4.52 11.87 20.61
N ALA A 117 -5.13 11.54 19.48
CA ALA A 117 -5.06 10.18 18.96
C ALA A 117 -3.68 9.93 18.32
N GLY A 118 -2.92 9.00 18.90
CA GLY A 118 -1.62 8.58 18.38
C GLY A 118 -1.72 7.84 17.04
N SER A 119 -0.72 8.03 16.21
CA SER A 119 -0.54 7.24 14.98
C SER A 119 0.09 5.89 15.31
N PHE A 120 -0.37 4.83 14.67
CA PHE A 120 0.25 3.52 14.79
C PHE A 120 1.67 3.50 14.20
N ILE A 121 2.67 3.25 15.03
CA ILE A 121 4.07 3.08 14.68
C ILE A 121 4.51 1.66 15.07
N PRO A 122 4.86 0.80 14.11
CA PRO A 122 5.34 -0.55 14.43
C PRO A 122 6.77 -0.53 14.98
N PRO A 123 7.22 -1.64 15.60
CA PRO A 123 8.59 -1.81 16.06
C PRO A 123 9.64 -1.52 15.00
N ALA A 124 10.87 -1.15 15.43
CA ALA A 124 11.96 -0.71 14.56
C ALA A 124 12.23 -1.64 13.36
N LYS A 125 12.32 -2.95 13.57
CA LYS A 125 12.57 -3.92 12.51
C LYS A 125 11.45 -3.95 11.45
N ILE A 126 10.19 -3.86 11.88
CA ILE A 126 9.03 -3.77 10.96
C ILE A 126 9.03 -2.43 10.22
N ARG A 127 9.50 -1.33 10.85
CA ARG A 127 9.68 -0.04 10.16
C ARG A 127 10.74 -0.11 9.06
N GLN A 128 11.83 -0.85 9.28
CA GLN A 128 12.85 -1.11 8.26
C GLN A 128 12.25 -1.85 7.06
N LEU A 129 11.55 -2.97 7.28
CA LEU A 129 10.82 -3.68 6.23
C LEU A 129 9.82 -2.75 5.50
N ARG A 130 9.08 -1.94 6.25
CA ARG A 130 8.10 -0.99 5.70
C ARG A 130 8.76 0.02 4.77
N ASP A 131 9.92 0.57 5.13
CA ASP A 131 10.63 1.54 4.30
C ASP A 131 11.15 0.91 3.01
N LEU A 132 11.73 -0.29 3.07
CA LEU A 132 12.19 -1.06 1.90
C LEU A 132 11.02 -1.40 0.95
N PHE A 133 9.91 -1.92 1.45
CA PHE A 133 8.73 -2.20 0.62
C PHE A 133 8.13 -0.95 -0.04
N ARG A 134 8.12 0.17 0.68
CA ARG A 134 7.64 1.45 0.15
C ARG A 134 8.58 1.99 -0.92
N TYR A 135 9.88 1.80 -0.77
CA TYR A 135 10.85 2.16 -1.80
C TYR A 135 10.74 1.23 -3.02
N ARG A 136 10.66 -0.08 -2.81
CA ARG A 136 10.41 -1.06 -3.89
C ARG A 136 9.14 -0.71 -4.70
N MET A 137 8.08 -0.26 -4.03
CA MET A 137 6.86 0.18 -4.73
C MET A 137 7.11 1.42 -5.60
N LYS A 138 7.92 2.38 -5.14
CA LYS A 138 8.31 3.54 -5.97
C LYS A 138 9.11 3.13 -7.20
N LEU A 139 10.05 2.19 -7.03
CA LEU A 139 10.79 1.63 -8.17
C LEU A 139 9.86 0.92 -9.16
N THR A 140 8.83 0.22 -8.67
CA THR A 140 7.81 -0.38 -9.56
C THR A 140 7.05 0.69 -10.38
N TYR A 141 6.74 1.84 -9.80
CA TYR A 141 6.11 2.94 -10.54
C TYR A 141 7.05 3.54 -11.58
N LEU A 142 8.33 3.73 -11.24
CA LEU A 142 9.35 4.18 -12.20
C LEU A 142 9.49 3.18 -13.36
N GLN A 143 9.58 1.89 -13.05
CA GLN A 143 9.66 0.81 -14.04
C GLN A 143 8.45 0.82 -14.98
N THR A 144 7.24 1.02 -14.44
CA THR A 144 6.02 1.17 -15.25
C THR A 144 6.07 2.40 -16.14
N SER A 145 6.62 3.51 -15.64
CA SER A 145 6.81 4.72 -16.44
C SER A 145 7.78 4.49 -17.59
N GLU A 146 8.87 3.75 -17.36
CA GLU A 146 9.81 3.39 -18.43
C GLU A 146 9.19 2.43 -19.46
N LYS A 147 8.39 1.46 -19.01
CA LYS A 147 7.60 0.60 -19.92
C LYS A 147 6.71 1.43 -20.86
N ASN A 148 6.01 2.41 -20.30
CA ASN A 148 5.12 3.27 -21.10
C ASN A 148 5.93 4.15 -22.07
N ARG A 149 7.09 4.71 -21.65
CA ARG A 149 7.96 5.48 -22.52
C ARG A 149 8.50 4.65 -23.67
N TYR A 150 8.91 3.43 -23.38
CA TYR A 150 9.40 2.48 -24.37
C TYR A 150 8.33 2.16 -25.41
N GLN A 151 7.12 1.83 -24.98
CA GLN A 151 5.98 1.59 -25.89
C GLN A 151 5.62 2.84 -26.71
N ASN A 152 5.63 4.02 -26.10
CA ASN A 152 5.36 5.27 -26.82
C ASN A 152 6.43 5.54 -27.89
N CYS A 153 7.69 5.22 -27.62
CA CYS A 153 8.78 5.34 -28.57
C CYS A 153 8.61 4.40 -29.78
N LEU A 154 8.22 3.14 -29.52
CA LEU A 154 7.88 2.18 -30.59
C LEU A 154 6.68 2.68 -31.41
N THR A 155 5.64 3.17 -30.74
CA THR A 155 4.45 3.70 -31.43
C THR A 155 4.79 4.91 -32.31
N TRP A 156 5.70 5.78 -31.87
CA TRP A 156 6.17 6.92 -32.65
C TRP A 156 6.82 6.50 -33.97
N SER A 157 7.53 5.37 -33.97
CA SER A 157 8.17 4.77 -35.14
C SER A 157 7.26 3.82 -35.92
N ASN A 158 5.96 3.80 -35.60
CA ASN A 158 4.95 2.85 -36.14
C ASN A 158 5.32 1.36 -35.95
N LEU A 159 6.13 1.05 -34.91
CA LEU A 159 6.44 -0.32 -34.54
C LEU A 159 5.36 -0.81 -33.55
N GLN A 160 4.40 -1.60 -34.06
CA GLN A 160 3.16 -1.95 -33.35
C GLN A 160 3.22 -3.30 -32.61
N ILE A 161 4.42 -3.76 -32.25
CA ILE A 161 4.62 -5.04 -31.59
C ILE A 161 3.78 -5.19 -30.29
N ALA A 162 3.52 -4.08 -29.59
CA ALA A 162 2.67 -4.05 -28.40
C ALA A 162 1.22 -4.47 -28.65
N SER A 163 0.74 -4.43 -29.90
CA SER A 163 -0.62 -4.84 -30.29
C SER A 163 -0.76 -6.37 -30.45
N VAL A 164 0.33 -7.08 -30.70
CA VAL A 164 0.36 -8.50 -31.00
C VAL A 164 0.99 -9.36 -29.91
N VAL A 165 1.80 -8.75 -29.01
CA VAL A 165 2.40 -9.46 -27.86
C VAL A 165 1.77 -9.04 -26.54
N SER A 166 1.71 -9.95 -25.59
CA SER A 166 1.19 -9.67 -24.24
C SER A 166 2.12 -8.82 -23.36
N ASP A 167 3.43 -8.90 -23.59
CA ASP A 167 4.45 -8.11 -22.88
C ASP A 167 5.60 -7.77 -23.82
N VAL A 168 5.77 -6.49 -24.10
CA VAL A 168 6.87 -5.95 -24.94
C VAL A 168 8.25 -6.21 -24.30
N PHE A 169 8.33 -6.36 -22.98
CA PHE A 169 9.56 -6.71 -22.26
C PHE A 169 9.78 -8.22 -22.13
N GLY A 170 8.91 -9.03 -22.74
CA GLY A 170 9.11 -10.48 -22.86
C GLY A 170 10.29 -10.83 -23.77
N LYS A 171 10.95 -11.96 -23.51
CA LYS A 171 12.20 -12.35 -24.19
C LYS A 171 12.11 -12.28 -25.72
N SER A 172 11.07 -12.86 -26.32
CA SER A 172 10.91 -12.87 -27.78
C SER A 172 10.70 -11.46 -28.36
N ALA A 173 9.84 -10.65 -27.73
CA ALA A 173 9.63 -9.28 -28.18
C ALA A 173 10.92 -8.43 -28.06
N GLN A 174 11.68 -8.60 -26.99
CA GLN A 174 12.95 -7.90 -26.83
C GLN A 174 14.01 -8.39 -27.85
N ASN A 175 14.05 -9.68 -28.18
CA ASN A 175 14.94 -10.18 -29.21
C ASN A 175 14.63 -9.57 -30.59
N ILE A 176 13.34 -9.46 -30.94
CA ILE A 176 12.91 -8.83 -32.20
C ILE A 176 13.30 -7.35 -32.24
N ILE A 177 12.97 -6.60 -31.17
CA ILE A 177 13.28 -5.16 -31.10
C ILE A 177 14.80 -4.96 -31.12
N GLN A 178 15.58 -5.78 -30.42
CA GLN A 178 17.02 -5.69 -30.40
C GLN A 178 17.63 -5.95 -31.78
N SER A 179 17.11 -6.94 -32.53
CA SER A 179 17.54 -7.21 -33.90
C SER A 179 17.36 -6.01 -34.83
N VAL A 180 16.22 -5.28 -34.69
CA VAL A 180 15.99 -4.04 -35.45
C VAL A 180 16.90 -2.90 -34.98
N LEU A 181 17.20 -2.82 -33.68
CA LEU A 181 18.13 -1.81 -33.15
C LEU A 181 19.58 -2.04 -33.60
N ASP A 182 19.98 -3.30 -33.77
CA ASP A 182 21.33 -3.68 -34.19
C ASP A 182 21.53 -3.56 -35.69
N ASN A 183 20.48 -3.86 -36.49
CA ASN A 183 20.50 -3.80 -37.95
C ASN A 183 19.25 -3.09 -38.49
N PRO A 184 19.21 -1.73 -38.45
CA PRO A 184 18.02 -0.95 -38.83
C PRO A 184 17.59 -1.12 -40.28
N ASP A 185 18.55 -1.41 -41.17
CA ASP A 185 18.33 -1.55 -42.61
C ASP A 185 17.92 -2.98 -43.04
N GLU A 186 17.95 -3.94 -42.11
CA GLU A 186 17.66 -5.33 -42.41
C GLU A 186 16.33 -5.78 -41.73
N LYS A 187 15.52 -6.55 -42.48
CA LYS A 187 14.34 -7.17 -41.85
C LYS A 187 14.78 -8.31 -40.93
N PRO A 188 14.33 -8.33 -39.66
CA PRO A 188 14.72 -9.37 -38.72
C PRO A 188 14.13 -10.74 -39.14
N ASP A 189 14.91 -11.81 -39.00
CA ASP A 189 14.39 -13.19 -39.09
C ASP A 189 13.60 -13.53 -37.85
N ILE A 190 12.33 -13.12 -37.84
CA ILE A 190 11.42 -13.27 -36.68
C ILE A 190 11.25 -14.72 -36.27
N ALA A 191 11.26 -15.66 -37.22
CA ALA A 191 11.08 -17.08 -36.94
C ALA A 191 12.17 -17.62 -35.99
N SER A 192 13.42 -17.15 -36.15
CA SER A 192 14.55 -17.55 -35.30
C SER A 192 14.56 -16.88 -33.91
N LEU A 193 13.91 -15.73 -33.75
CA LEU A 193 13.92 -14.88 -32.55
C LEU A 193 12.83 -15.22 -31.54
N ILE A 194 11.80 -15.95 -31.97
CA ILE A 194 10.62 -16.23 -31.12
C ILE A 194 10.69 -17.60 -30.43
N HIS A 195 10.08 -17.65 -29.25
CA HIS A 195 9.93 -18.91 -28.54
C HIS A 195 8.70 -19.67 -29.01
N ARG A 196 8.73 -21.01 -29.08
CA ARG A 196 7.65 -21.91 -29.50
C ARG A 196 6.27 -21.67 -28.86
N ARG A 197 6.22 -20.98 -27.72
CA ARG A 197 4.97 -20.61 -27.00
C ARG A 197 4.42 -19.25 -27.40
N MET A 198 5.02 -18.57 -28.37
CA MET A 198 4.49 -17.32 -28.91
C MET A 198 3.08 -17.59 -29.48
N LYS A 199 2.13 -16.72 -29.17
CA LYS A 199 0.74 -16.86 -29.65
C LYS A 199 0.52 -16.16 -30.99
N ALA A 200 1.24 -15.04 -31.20
CA ALA A 200 1.21 -14.32 -32.46
C ALA A 200 1.92 -15.12 -33.55
N SER A 201 1.42 -15.10 -34.77
CA SER A 201 2.07 -15.72 -35.91
C SER A 201 3.31 -14.93 -36.35
N VAL A 202 4.18 -15.55 -37.14
CA VAL A 202 5.37 -14.86 -37.69
C VAL A 202 4.94 -13.68 -38.56
N GLU A 203 3.94 -13.89 -39.41
CA GLU A 203 3.40 -12.85 -40.31
C GLU A 203 2.82 -11.66 -39.53
N GLU A 204 2.08 -11.92 -38.44
CA GLU A 204 1.56 -10.85 -37.57
C GLU A 204 2.70 -10.03 -36.93
N LEU A 205 3.76 -10.70 -36.50
CA LEU A 205 4.93 -10.06 -35.91
C LEU A 205 5.70 -9.26 -36.96
N GLU A 206 5.91 -9.79 -38.18
CA GLU A 206 6.54 -9.08 -39.30
C GLU A 206 5.76 -7.80 -39.64
N LEU A 207 4.45 -7.90 -39.81
CA LEU A 207 3.59 -6.73 -40.08
C LEU A 207 3.63 -5.71 -38.93
N SER A 208 3.75 -6.16 -37.69
CA SER A 208 3.84 -5.27 -36.53
C SER A 208 5.17 -4.52 -36.44
N MET A 209 6.19 -4.99 -37.12
CA MET A 209 7.53 -4.39 -37.18
C MET A 209 7.81 -3.64 -38.49
N ASP A 210 6.82 -3.50 -39.36
CA ASP A 210 6.91 -2.78 -40.64
C ASP A 210 6.76 -1.26 -40.42
N GLY A 211 7.64 -0.69 -39.62
CA GLY A 211 7.73 0.74 -39.28
C GLY A 211 9.14 1.26 -39.55
N GLU A 212 9.32 2.57 -39.43
CA GLU A 212 10.58 3.23 -39.64
C GLU A 212 11.15 3.75 -38.32
N LEU A 213 12.30 3.23 -37.92
CA LEU A 213 12.98 3.60 -36.69
C LEU A 213 14.13 4.57 -36.99
N SER A 214 13.93 5.84 -36.67
CA SER A 214 15.01 6.84 -36.81
C SER A 214 16.13 6.63 -35.77
N GLU A 215 17.33 7.11 -36.06
CA GLU A 215 18.50 6.96 -35.22
C GLU A 215 18.27 7.51 -33.80
N GLU A 216 17.66 8.70 -33.67
CA GLU A 216 17.39 9.31 -32.38
C GLU A 216 16.34 8.52 -31.59
N GLN A 217 15.35 7.85 -32.22
CA GLN A 217 14.40 6.99 -31.54
C GLN A 217 15.06 5.65 -31.11
N ALA A 218 15.98 5.13 -31.94
CA ALA A 218 16.76 3.94 -31.58
C ALA A 218 17.63 4.20 -30.34
N GLU A 219 18.38 5.31 -30.31
CA GLU A 219 19.17 5.71 -29.14
C GLU A 219 18.30 5.94 -27.90
N LYS A 220 17.16 6.58 -28.06
CA LYS A 220 16.20 6.77 -26.96
C LYS A 220 15.66 5.46 -26.41
N LEU A 221 15.37 4.47 -27.27
CA LEU A 221 14.96 3.13 -26.83
C LEU A 221 16.05 2.44 -26.02
N ARG A 222 17.33 2.53 -26.45
CA ARG A 222 18.48 1.99 -25.71
C ARG A 222 18.62 2.62 -24.33
N VAL A 223 18.50 3.95 -24.22
CA VAL A 223 18.56 4.68 -22.94
C VAL A 223 17.42 4.27 -22.01
N ILE A 224 16.18 4.21 -22.52
CA ILE A 224 15.01 3.80 -21.72
C ILE A 224 15.19 2.35 -21.24
N LYS A 225 15.66 1.45 -22.10
CA LYS A 225 15.91 0.04 -21.76
C LYS A 225 16.98 -0.10 -20.68
N ALA A 226 18.09 0.59 -20.81
CA ALA A 226 19.16 0.61 -19.82
C ALA A 226 18.66 1.09 -18.44
N HIS A 227 17.86 2.17 -18.42
CA HIS A 227 17.25 2.66 -17.18
C HIS A 227 16.26 1.66 -16.59
N TYR A 228 15.41 1.02 -17.41
CA TYR A 228 14.50 -0.05 -16.97
C TYR A 228 15.25 -1.22 -16.34
N ASP A 229 16.36 -1.65 -16.96
CA ASP A 229 17.18 -2.76 -16.46
C ASP A 229 17.86 -2.40 -15.13
N ALA A 230 18.40 -1.18 -15.01
CA ALA A 230 18.98 -0.68 -13.76
C ALA A 230 17.94 -0.65 -12.63
N ILE A 231 16.71 -0.19 -12.89
CA ILE A 231 15.62 -0.24 -11.91
C ILE A 231 15.30 -1.68 -11.53
N THR A 232 15.35 -2.62 -12.48
CA THR A 232 15.08 -4.04 -12.23
C THR A 232 16.13 -4.63 -11.28
N LEU A 233 17.41 -4.35 -11.50
CA LEU A 233 18.51 -4.76 -10.61
C LEU A 233 18.30 -4.19 -9.20
N CYS A 234 18.08 -2.88 -9.07
CA CYS A 234 17.80 -2.26 -7.76
C CYS A 234 16.61 -2.90 -7.02
N LYS A 235 15.57 -3.33 -7.76
CA LYS A 235 14.43 -4.02 -7.15
C LYS A 235 14.81 -5.42 -6.65
N ASN A 236 15.65 -6.14 -7.38
CA ASN A 236 16.13 -7.47 -6.97
C ASN A 236 16.97 -7.36 -5.69
N ASP A 237 17.89 -6.39 -5.62
CA ASP A 237 18.70 -6.14 -4.43
C ASP A 237 17.82 -5.83 -3.20
N LEU A 238 16.77 -5.01 -3.39
CA LEU A 238 15.81 -4.74 -2.30
C LEU A 238 15.02 -6.00 -1.91
N GLU A 239 14.67 -6.87 -2.85
CA GLU A 239 13.94 -8.11 -2.56
C GLU A 239 14.79 -9.09 -1.76
N GLU A 240 16.10 -9.16 -2.02
CA GLU A 240 17.05 -9.93 -1.21
C GLU A 240 17.13 -9.40 0.21
N MET A 241 17.31 -8.08 0.39
CA MET A 241 17.32 -7.46 1.71
C MET A 241 16.01 -7.67 2.48
N ILE A 242 14.87 -7.53 1.80
CA ILE A 242 13.54 -7.75 2.37
C ILE A 242 13.37 -9.21 2.82
N THR A 243 13.83 -10.16 1.98
CA THR A 243 13.74 -11.59 2.27
C THR A 243 14.59 -11.96 3.49
N GLU A 244 15.80 -11.41 3.59
CA GLU A 244 16.68 -11.64 4.73
C GLU A 244 16.07 -11.11 6.03
N LEU A 245 15.64 -9.85 6.05
CA LEU A 245 14.97 -9.25 7.20
C LEU A 245 13.62 -9.94 7.52
N GLY A 246 12.99 -10.53 6.53
CA GLY A 246 11.73 -11.24 6.67
C GLY A 246 11.83 -12.59 7.37
N LYS A 247 13.01 -13.21 7.46
CA LYS A 247 13.21 -14.53 8.08
C LYS A 247 12.74 -14.58 9.53
N GLU A 248 12.88 -13.48 10.26
CA GLU A 248 12.41 -13.35 11.65
C GLU A 248 10.89 -13.53 11.78
N TYR A 249 10.14 -13.29 10.70
CA TYR A 249 8.67 -13.35 10.66
C TYR A 249 8.16 -14.56 9.87
N ALA A 250 8.96 -15.61 9.70
CA ALA A 250 8.64 -16.78 8.88
C ALA A 250 7.31 -17.43 9.30
N HIS A 251 7.08 -17.63 10.59
CA HIS A 251 5.86 -18.20 11.12
C HIS A 251 4.62 -17.36 10.76
N GLN A 252 4.65 -16.05 11.02
CA GLN A 252 3.52 -15.16 10.69
C GLN A 252 3.33 -15.03 9.18
N GLN A 253 4.42 -15.13 8.42
CA GLN A 253 4.37 -15.16 6.98
C GLN A 253 3.64 -16.42 6.48
N GLU A 254 3.94 -17.60 7.02
CA GLU A 254 3.25 -18.86 6.70
C GLU A 254 1.76 -18.78 7.03
N LEU A 255 1.42 -18.25 8.20
CA LEU A 255 0.03 -18.01 8.58
C LEU A 255 -0.71 -17.13 7.56
N ILE A 256 -0.12 -16.02 7.12
CA ILE A 256 -0.73 -15.15 6.11
C ILE A 256 -0.80 -15.85 4.75
N GLN A 257 0.18 -16.68 4.38
CA GLN A 257 0.18 -17.44 3.13
C GLN A 257 -0.94 -18.49 3.07
N SER A 258 -1.46 -18.94 4.21
CA SER A 258 -2.64 -19.80 4.26
C SER A 258 -3.91 -19.10 3.75
N VAL A 259 -3.96 -17.75 3.82
CA VAL A 259 -5.09 -16.96 3.33
C VAL A 259 -5.12 -16.95 1.80
N PRO A 260 -6.29 -17.16 1.16
CA PRO A 260 -6.41 -17.10 -0.29
C PRO A 260 -5.81 -15.84 -0.90
N GLY A 261 -4.95 -16.05 -1.92
CA GLY A 261 -4.29 -14.98 -2.66
C GLY A 261 -2.96 -14.47 -2.08
N PHE A 262 -2.55 -14.92 -0.89
CA PHE A 262 -1.30 -14.52 -0.26
C PHE A 262 -0.17 -15.56 -0.34
N LYS A 263 -0.25 -16.52 -1.25
CA LYS A 263 0.77 -17.58 -1.40
C LYS A 263 2.20 -17.07 -1.67
N ASN A 264 2.34 -15.89 -2.26
CA ASN A 264 3.66 -15.30 -2.50
C ASN A 264 4.24 -14.75 -1.19
N PRO A 265 5.45 -15.20 -0.76
CA PRO A 265 6.09 -14.77 0.48
C PRO A 265 6.25 -13.25 0.60
N LEU A 266 6.68 -12.58 -0.47
CA LEU A 266 6.83 -11.12 -0.48
C LEU A 266 5.49 -10.39 -0.27
N THR A 267 4.38 -10.96 -0.76
CA THR A 267 3.05 -10.40 -0.54
C THR A 267 2.65 -10.48 0.94
N ALA A 268 2.91 -11.60 1.60
CA ALA A 268 2.67 -11.79 3.02
C ALA A 268 3.55 -10.84 3.87
N LEU A 269 4.85 -10.78 3.59
CA LEU A 269 5.78 -9.86 4.27
C LEU A 269 5.39 -8.39 4.08
N ARG A 270 4.87 -8.01 2.90
CA ARG A 270 4.38 -6.65 2.65
C ARG A 270 3.18 -6.32 3.54
N VAL A 271 2.31 -7.27 3.84
CA VAL A 271 1.23 -7.07 4.83
C VAL A 271 1.83 -6.87 6.21
N ILE A 272 2.74 -7.74 6.67
CA ILE A 272 3.42 -7.63 7.96
C ILE A 272 4.10 -6.27 8.10
N SER A 273 4.78 -5.80 7.06
CA SER A 273 5.46 -4.49 7.09
C SER A 273 4.51 -3.31 7.35
N GLU A 274 3.25 -3.41 6.96
CA GLU A 274 2.27 -2.33 7.13
C GLU A 274 1.45 -2.45 8.43
N ILE A 275 1.10 -3.66 8.87
CA ILE A 275 0.23 -3.84 10.05
C ILE A 275 0.97 -4.36 11.29
N GLY A 276 2.21 -4.82 11.15
CA GLY A 276 2.91 -5.52 12.22
C GLY A 276 2.40 -6.95 12.41
N ILE A 277 2.85 -7.58 13.49
CA ILE A 277 2.45 -8.93 13.89
C ILE A 277 1.58 -8.93 15.15
N ASP A 278 1.72 -7.92 16.02
CA ASP A 278 0.91 -7.76 17.23
C ASP A 278 -0.43 -7.11 16.91
N MET A 279 -1.49 -7.89 16.96
CA MET A 279 -2.86 -7.42 16.70
C MET A 279 -3.51 -6.72 17.91
N ASN A 280 -2.88 -6.69 19.09
CA ASN A 280 -3.39 -5.94 20.23
C ASN A 280 -3.35 -4.41 19.98
N GLN A 281 -2.54 -3.97 19.05
CA GLN A 281 -2.48 -2.57 18.61
C GLN A 281 -3.78 -2.09 17.91
N PHE A 282 -4.60 -3.04 17.46
CA PHE A 282 -5.91 -2.75 16.90
C PHE A 282 -6.98 -3.37 17.81
N PRO A 283 -7.80 -2.58 18.50
CA PRO A 283 -8.82 -3.11 19.42
C PRO A 283 -9.72 -4.18 18.81
N THR A 284 -10.07 -4.05 17.53
CA THR A 284 -10.83 -5.03 16.76
C THR A 284 -10.38 -5.09 15.30
N ALA A 285 -10.75 -6.16 14.60
CA ALA A 285 -10.57 -6.26 13.14
C ALA A 285 -11.22 -5.08 12.38
N GLY A 286 -12.30 -4.51 12.93
CA GLY A 286 -12.95 -3.32 12.39
C GLY A 286 -12.06 -2.08 12.43
N HIS A 287 -11.28 -1.89 13.50
CA HIS A 287 -10.31 -0.79 13.62
C HIS A 287 -9.17 -0.95 12.60
N LEU A 288 -8.62 -2.15 12.42
CA LEU A 288 -7.65 -2.43 11.37
C LEU A 288 -8.21 -2.12 9.97
N CYS A 289 -9.44 -2.55 9.69
CA CYS A 289 -10.09 -2.27 8.40
C CYS A 289 -10.35 -0.76 8.17
N SER A 290 -10.68 -0.02 9.23
CA SER A 290 -10.85 1.43 9.18
C SER A 290 -9.51 2.13 8.92
N TRP A 291 -8.47 1.73 9.63
CA TRP A 291 -7.11 2.23 9.42
C TRP A 291 -6.61 1.94 8.00
N ALA A 292 -6.86 0.73 7.48
CA ALA A 292 -6.53 0.35 6.11
C ALA A 292 -7.41 1.02 5.04
N GLY A 293 -8.45 1.74 5.43
CA GLY A 293 -9.33 2.46 4.51
C GLY A 293 -10.18 1.56 3.61
N VAL A 294 -10.54 0.35 4.08
CA VAL A 294 -11.41 -0.61 3.36
C VAL A 294 -12.83 -0.65 3.93
N VAL A 295 -13.20 0.35 4.71
CA VAL A 295 -14.56 0.56 5.22
C VAL A 295 -15.08 1.92 4.76
N PRO A 296 -16.41 2.11 4.65
CA PRO A 296 -16.99 3.43 4.40
C PRO A 296 -16.61 4.42 5.50
N ALA A 297 -16.28 5.65 5.14
CA ALA A 297 -16.17 6.73 6.10
C ALA A 297 -17.58 7.09 6.59
N ASN A 298 -17.78 7.14 7.92
CA ASN A 298 -19.03 7.61 8.51
C ASN A 298 -19.10 9.14 8.39
N ASN A 299 -19.64 9.60 7.28
CA ASN A 299 -19.96 11.01 7.09
C ASN A 299 -21.47 11.18 7.20
N GLU A 300 -21.94 11.22 8.44
CA GLU A 300 -23.36 11.32 8.80
C GLU A 300 -23.54 12.45 9.80
N SER A 301 -24.55 13.28 9.60
CA SER A 301 -24.97 14.31 10.53
C SER A 301 -26.47 14.41 10.50
N ALA A 302 -27.10 14.53 11.68
CA ALA A 302 -28.55 14.60 11.87
C ALA A 302 -29.33 13.51 11.08
N GLY A 303 -28.83 12.25 11.10
CA GLY A 303 -29.44 11.12 10.41
C GLY A 303 -29.26 11.11 8.88
N LYS A 304 -28.61 12.12 8.30
CA LYS A 304 -28.35 12.18 6.86
C LYS A 304 -26.93 11.68 6.54
N LYS A 305 -26.83 10.67 5.69
CA LYS A 305 -25.56 10.15 5.17
C LYS A 305 -25.09 10.99 3.98
N TYR A 306 -24.03 11.77 4.17
CA TYR A 306 -23.45 12.60 3.11
C TYR A 306 -22.55 11.83 2.16
N SER A 307 -21.88 10.77 2.63
CA SER A 307 -21.01 9.97 1.78
C SER A 307 -20.83 8.54 2.31
N THR A 308 -20.84 7.57 1.40
CA THR A 308 -20.46 6.17 1.67
C THR A 308 -19.10 5.82 1.05
N ARG A 309 -18.31 6.83 0.65
CA ARG A 309 -16.97 6.62 0.11
C ARG A 309 -16.04 6.08 1.19
N ILE A 310 -15.12 5.21 0.79
CA ILE A 310 -14.06 4.73 1.69
C ILE A 310 -13.09 5.85 2.03
N SER A 311 -12.44 5.78 3.19
CA SER A 311 -11.44 6.76 3.61
C SER A 311 -10.21 6.75 2.71
N LYS A 312 -9.40 7.84 2.76
CA LYS A 312 -8.11 7.92 2.08
C LYS A 312 -6.99 7.15 2.80
N GLY A 313 -7.29 6.49 3.94
CA GLY A 313 -6.34 5.67 4.71
C GLY A 313 -5.78 4.50 3.91
N GLY A 314 -4.75 3.87 4.47
CA GLY A 314 -4.15 2.65 3.91
C GLY A 314 -3.47 2.83 2.56
N ARG A 315 -2.76 3.94 2.35
CA ARG A 315 -2.13 4.28 1.05
C ARG A 315 -1.31 3.14 0.43
N TYR A 316 -0.67 2.33 1.25
CA TYR A 316 0.21 1.25 0.81
C TYR A 316 -0.44 -0.13 0.93
N LEU A 317 -1.20 -0.37 2.01
CA LEU A 317 -1.87 -1.64 2.26
C LEU A 317 -3.12 -1.82 1.38
N LYS A 318 -3.96 -0.78 1.26
CA LYS A 318 -5.22 -0.88 0.50
C LYS A 318 -5.03 -1.33 -0.97
N PRO A 319 -4.11 -0.76 -1.77
CA PRO A 319 -3.87 -1.24 -3.13
C PRO A 319 -3.49 -2.71 -3.17
N LEU A 320 -2.62 -3.16 -2.26
CA LEU A 320 -2.21 -4.55 -2.16
C LEU A 320 -3.39 -5.49 -1.90
N ILE A 321 -4.19 -5.21 -0.86
CA ILE A 321 -5.33 -6.06 -0.50
C ILE A 321 -6.40 -6.05 -1.61
N VAL A 322 -6.59 -4.94 -2.31
CA VAL A 322 -7.51 -4.83 -3.46
C VAL A 322 -7.00 -5.65 -4.65
N GLU A 323 -5.71 -5.63 -4.93
CA GLU A 323 -5.08 -6.46 -5.95
C GLU A 323 -5.29 -7.94 -5.66
N VAL A 324 -4.98 -8.38 -4.43
CA VAL A 324 -5.20 -9.75 -3.97
C VAL A 324 -6.69 -10.12 -4.05
N ALA A 325 -7.60 -9.25 -3.61
CA ALA A 325 -9.04 -9.49 -3.72
C ALA A 325 -9.50 -9.71 -5.16
N ASN A 326 -8.96 -8.95 -6.13
CA ASN A 326 -9.25 -9.16 -7.55
C ASN A 326 -8.74 -10.53 -8.06
N ALA A 327 -7.58 -10.98 -7.61
CA ALA A 327 -7.05 -12.29 -7.97
C ALA A 327 -7.91 -13.42 -7.36
N VAL A 328 -8.27 -13.31 -6.09
CA VAL A 328 -9.06 -14.30 -5.34
C VAL A 328 -10.44 -14.53 -5.98
N VAL A 329 -11.15 -13.45 -6.37
CA VAL A 329 -12.51 -13.60 -6.94
C VAL A 329 -12.52 -14.13 -8.38
N ARG A 330 -11.39 -14.11 -9.08
CA ARG A 330 -11.23 -14.72 -10.39
C ARG A 330 -11.00 -16.23 -10.30
N SER A 331 -10.43 -16.70 -9.20
CA SER A 331 -10.14 -18.11 -8.97
C SER A 331 -11.39 -18.87 -8.51
N GLU A 332 -11.61 -20.04 -9.08
CA GLU A 332 -12.67 -20.97 -8.67
C GLU A 332 -12.32 -21.73 -7.39
N LYS A 333 -11.05 -21.72 -7.00
CA LYS A 333 -10.55 -22.42 -5.81
C LYS A 333 -11.01 -21.79 -4.47
N ASN A 334 -11.61 -20.60 -4.52
CA ASN A 334 -12.02 -19.85 -3.33
C ASN A 334 -13.53 -19.51 -3.43
N PRO A 335 -14.42 -20.49 -3.40
CA PRO A 335 -15.87 -20.30 -3.64
C PRO A 335 -16.50 -19.37 -2.59
N GLU A 336 -16.03 -19.37 -1.33
CA GLU A 336 -16.50 -18.53 -0.23
C GLU A 336 -16.34 -17.03 -0.50
N HIS A 337 -15.28 -16.63 -1.23
CA HIS A 337 -15.03 -15.26 -1.63
C HIS A 337 -15.67 -14.92 -2.98
N ARG A 338 -15.58 -15.83 -3.96
CA ARG A 338 -16.13 -15.65 -5.29
C ARG A 338 -17.65 -15.49 -5.28
N ASN A 339 -18.37 -16.40 -4.60
CA ASN A 339 -19.83 -16.32 -4.50
C ASN A 339 -20.30 -15.05 -3.81
N LYS A 340 -19.64 -14.68 -2.70
CA LYS A 340 -19.92 -13.42 -2.00
C LYS A 340 -19.68 -12.20 -2.91
N TYR A 341 -18.61 -12.19 -3.69
CA TYR A 341 -18.33 -11.13 -4.65
C TYR A 341 -19.43 -11.04 -5.72
N LEU A 342 -19.84 -12.16 -6.33
CA LEU A 342 -20.88 -12.18 -7.37
C LEU A 342 -22.21 -11.65 -6.85
N GLN A 343 -22.65 -12.08 -5.65
CA GLN A 343 -23.83 -11.56 -4.98
C GLN A 343 -23.77 -10.04 -4.77
N LEU A 344 -22.63 -9.53 -4.27
CA LEU A 344 -22.44 -8.11 -4.02
C LEU A 344 -22.33 -7.30 -5.31
N LYS A 345 -21.63 -7.84 -6.33
CA LYS A 345 -21.47 -7.21 -7.64
C LYS A 345 -22.81 -6.92 -8.29
N LYS A 346 -23.76 -7.87 -8.25
CA LYS A 346 -25.11 -7.71 -8.79
C LYS A 346 -25.84 -6.50 -8.17
N ARG A 347 -25.70 -6.28 -6.85
CA ARG A 347 -26.45 -5.22 -6.12
C ARG A 347 -25.71 -3.88 -6.04
N ARG A 348 -24.39 -3.88 -5.98
CA ARG A 348 -23.57 -2.71 -5.59
C ARG A 348 -22.48 -2.36 -6.61
N GLY A 349 -22.31 -3.17 -7.66
CA GLY A 349 -21.29 -3.01 -8.68
C GLY A 349 -19.89 -3.51 -8.24
N HIS A 350 -18.99 -3.61 -9.22
CA HIS A 350 -17.65 -4.20 -9.04
C HIS A 350 -16.82 -3.53 -7.93
N LYS A 351 -16.68 -2.20 -7.98
CA LYS A 351 -15.79 -1.45 -7.05
C LYS A 351 -16.16 -1.67 -5.58
N LYS A 352 -17.47 -1.63 -5.25
CA LYS A 352 -17.92 -1.85 -3.87
C LYS A 352 -17.80 -3.32 -3.45
N ALA A 353 -18.05 -4.25 -4.36
CA ALA A 353 -17.90 -5.67 -4.11
C ALA A 353 -16.45 -6.06 -3.81
N ILE A 354 -15.48 -5.56 -4.59
CA ILE A 354 -14.05 -5.83 -4.36
C ILE A 354 -13.57 -5.29 -3.00
N ILE A 355 -13.98 -4.07 -2.61
CA ILE A 355 -13.63 -3.53 -1.29
C ILE A 355 -14.21 -4.40 -0.16
N ALA A 356 -15.41 -4.96 -0.34
CA ALA A 356 -15.99 -5.87 0.65
C ALA A 356 -15.19 -7.19 0.78
N ILE A 357 -14.68 -7.73 -0.35
CA ILE A 357 -13.78 -8.90 -0.31
C ILE A 357 -12.43 -8.53 0.30
N ALA A 358 -11.84 -7.40 -0.08
CA ALA A 358 -10.61 -6.88 0.52
C ALA A 358 -10.73 -6.77 2.06
N ARG A 359 -11.86 -6.25 2.55
CA ARG A 359 -12.16 -6.22 3.99
C ARG A 359 -12.21 -7.62 4.60
N ARG A 360 -12.88 -8.60 3.95
CA ARG A 360 -12.96 -9.99 4.45
C ARG A 360 -11.58 -10.62 4.59
N LEU A 361 -10.72 -10.44 3.59
CA LEU A 361 -9.33 -10.94 3.64
C LEU A 361 -8.55 -10.30 4.79
N LEU A 362 -8.69 -9.00 4.99
CA LEU A 362 -8.00 -8.30 6.08
C LEU A 362 -8.53 -8.71 7.47
N VAL A 363 -9.83 -8.97 7.60
CA VAL A 363 -10.42 -9.53 8.82
C VAL A 363 -9.88 -10.93 9.11
N ALA A 364 -9.74 -11.78 8.08
CA ALA A 364 -9.12 -13.10 8.23
C ALA A 364 -7.68 -12.98 8.74
N ILE A 365 -6.86 -12.12 8.11
CA ILE A 365 -5.46 -11.88 8.53
C ILE A 365 -5.39 -11.41 9.99
N TYR A 366 -6.27 -10.48 10.42
CA TYR A 366 -6.34 -10.04 11.81
C TYR A 366 -6.55 -11.21 12.78
N HIS A 367 -7.55 -12.07 12.51
CA HIS A 367 -7.86 -13.19 13.40
C HIS A 367 -6.79 -14.27 13.40
N ILE A 368 -6.20 -14.55 12.23
CA ILE A 368 -5.11 -15.51 12.07
C ILE A 368 -3.90 -15.09 12.90
N LEU A 369 -3.45 -13.82 12.74
CA LEU A 369 -2.32 -13.31 13.52
C LEU A 369 -2.64 -13.18 15.02
N LYS A 370 -3.90 -12.87 15.40
CA LYS A 370 -4.30 -12.72 16.80
C LYS A 370 -4.42 -14.05 17.53
N LYS A 371 -4.83 -15.11 16.83
CA LYS A 371 -5.09 -16.42 17.41
C LYS A 371 -3.96 -17.41 17.17
N ASP A 372 -3.01 -17.05 16.31
CA ASP A 372 -1.92 -17.91 15.86
C ASP A 372 -2.44 -19.21 15.20
N GLU A 373 -3.46 -19.09 14.32
CA GLU A 373 -4.14 -20.19 13.66
C GLU A 373 -4.12 -20.00 12.14
N GLU A 374 -4.07 -21.07 11.36
CA GLU A 374 -4.19 -21.02 9.90
C GLU A 374 -5.61 -20.65 9.44
N TYR A 375 -5.69 -20.19 8.17
CA TYR A 375 -6.96 -19.88 7.54
C TYR A 375 -7.86 -21.10 7.40
N ASN A 376 -9.06 -21.00 7.95
CA ASN A 376 -10.07 -22.05 7.86
C ASN A 376 -11.25 -21.60 6.98
N PRO A 377 -11.39 -22.09 5.74
CA PRO A 377 -12.50 -21.74 4.86
C PRO A 377 -13.87 -22.22 5.36
N ALA A 378 -13.93 -23.25 6.24
CA ALA A 378 -15.18 -23.78 6.78
C ALA A 378 -15.92 -22.77 7.69
N LEU A 379 -15.22 -21.75 8.21
CA LEU A 379 -15.84 -20.66 8.97
C LEU A 379 -16.69 -19.72 8.11
N TYR A 380 -16.62 -19.84 6.78
CA TYR A 380 -17.37 -19.01 5.84
C TYR A 380 -18.56 -19.77 5.28
N HIS A 381 -19.73 -19.58 5.84
CA HIS A 381 -20.98 -20.05 5.22
C HIS A 381 -21.28 -19.22 3.96
N TYR A 382 -21.46 -19.89 2.83
CA TYR A 382 -21.82 -19.24 1.58
C TYR A 382 -22.89 -20.09 0.84
N GLN A 383 -23.74 -19.37 0.11
CA GLN A 383 -24.65 -19.99 -0.88
C GLN A 383 -24.03 -19.85 -2.25
N GLU A 384 -24.10 -20.89 -3.06
CA GLU A 384 -23.67 -20.81 -4.44
C GLU A 384 -24.41 -19.70 -5.18
N TYR A 385 -23.67 -18.92 -5.90
CA TYR A 385 -24.25 -17.89 -6.76
C TYR A 385 -24.73 -18.56 -8.04
N VAL A 386 -26.03 -18.73 -8.16
CA VAL A 386 -26.67 -19.10 -9.42
C VAL A 386 -26.91 -17.81 -10.21
N ALA A 387 -26.27 -17.68 -11.36
CA ALA A 387 -26.54 -16.57 -12.26
C ALA A 387 -28.03 -16.64 -12.65
N PRO A 388 -28.77 -15.51 -12.60
CA PRO A 388 -30.12 -15.51 -13.13
C PRO A 388 -30.03 -15.91 -14.59
N ASN A 389 -30.92 -16.81 -15.05
CA ASN A 389 -30.98 -17.18 -16.43
C ASN A 389 -31.02 -15.92 -17.30
N LYS A 390 -30.05 -15.79 -18.21
CA LYS A 390 -30.03 -14.67 -19.15
C LYS A 390 -31.33 -14.74 -19.92
N LYS A 391 -32.22 -13.77 -19.74
CA LYS A 391 -33.37 -13.66 -20.62
C LYS A 391 -32.80 -13.39 -22.00
N LEU A 392 -32.87 -14.38 -22.87
CA LEU A 392 -32.49 -14.20 -24.28
C LEU A 392 -33.38 -13.11 -24.86
N SER A 393 -32.82 -12.17 -25.58
CA SER A 393 -33.60 -11.30 -26.45
C SER A 393 -34.29 -12.18 -27.49
N ILE A 394 -35.39 -11.71 -28.08
CA ILE A 394 -36.09 -12.46 -29.11
C ILE A 394 -35.15 -12.91 -30.24
N GLN A 395 -34.23 -12.01 -30.65
CA GLN A 395 -33.23 -12.31 -31.68
C GLN A 395 -32.23 -13.40 -31.22
N GLU A 396 -31.71 -13.33 -29.96
CA GLU A 396 -30.83 -14.37 -29.43
C GLU A 396 -31.56 -15.72 -29.27
N ALA A 397 -32.83 -15.70 -28.87
CA ALA A 397 -33.64 -16.92 -28.76
C ALA A 397 -33.89 -17.57 -30.12
N VAL A 398 -34.19 -16.77 -31.14
CA VAL A 398 -34.35 -17.23 -32.54
C VAL A 398 -33.05 -17.81 -33.08
N GLN A 399 -31.93 -17.14 -32.85
CA GLN A 399 -30.62 -17.61 -33.30
C GLN A 399 -30.19 -18.91 -32.57
N PHE A 400 -30.47 -19.01 -31.27
CA PHE A 400 -30.25 -20.22 -30.48
C PHE A 400 -31.10 -21.39 -30.99
N ALA A 401 -32.41 -21.17 -31.24
CA ALA A 401 -33.30 -22.19 -31.81
C ALA A 401 -32.81 -22.67 -33.18
N LYS A 402 -32.45 -21.75 -34.08
CA LYS A 402 -31.91 -22.10 -35.42
C LYS A 402 -30.61 -22.90 -35.33
N SER A 403 -29.68 -22.53 -34.41
CA SER A 403 -28.42 -23.26 -34.22
C SER A 403 -28.62 -24.70 -33.69
N HIS A 404 -29.77 -24.99 -33.07
CA HIS A 404 -30.13 -26.31 -32.58
C HIS A 404 -31.11 -27.06 -33.51
N GLY A 405 -31.27 -26.57 -34.75
CA GLY A 405 -32.04 -27.25 -35.79
C GLY A 405 -33.56 -27.01 -35.74
N PHE A 406 -34.04 -26.07 -34.92
CA PHE A 406 -35.45 -25.72 -34.89
C PHE A 406 -35.79 -24.71 -35.99
N GLN A 407 -36.86 -24.95 -36.71
CA GLN A 407 -37.44 -23.97 -37.62
C GLN A 407 -38.26 -22.98 -36.79
N VAL A 408 -37.89 -21.70 -36.87
CA VAL A 408 -38.64 -20.60 -36.23
C VAL A 408 -39.46 -19.95 -37.31
N VAL A 409 -40.78 -20.13 -37.23
CA VAL A 409 -41.81 -19.57 -38.12
C VAL A 409 -42.19 -18.18 -37.60
#